data_5e170ae90d116ab00e22758d4eb2e564
#
_entry.id   5e170ae90d116ab00e22758d4eb2e564
#
_cell.length_a   1.000
_cell.length_b   1.000
_cell.length_c   1.000
_cell.angle_alpha   90.00
_cell.angle_beta   90.00
_cell.angle_gamma   90.00
#
_symmetry.space_group_name_H-M   'P 1'
#
loop_
_entity.id
_entity.type
_entity.pdbx_description
1 polymer ?
#
loop_
_entity_poly.entity_id
_entity_poly.type
_entity_poly.pdbx_seq_one_letter_code
_entity_poly.pdbx_strand_id
1 'polypeptide(L)'
;MTENQELQAFDETLKEFLKEPDHFLTSLALVNHLQRTPVLAAQDLYAVEVEGKKVVPVFTNEQDLQSFKATQESAREQIWIERSSLDVLTQLVQAELFGLAFNLKEDGDFSNTTLFASSELIQFINYFTQTLNNLLG
;
A
#
# COMPACT_ATOMS: atom_id res chain seq x y z
N MET A 1 15.98 -7.45 13.11
CA MET A 1 14.76 -7.87 12.74
C MET A 1 13.53 -7.08 13.09
N THR A 2 13.71 -5.88 13.64
CA THR A 2 12.61 -4.96 13.90
C THR A 2 11.85 -4.61 12.62
N GLU A 3 12.55 -4.44 11.50
CA GLU A 3 11.94 -4.07 10.23
C GLU A 3 10.96 -5.12 9.73
N ASN A 4 11.31 -6.39 9.84
CA ASN A 4 10.43 -7.48 9.42
C ASN A 4 9.19 -7.56 10.29
N GLN A 5 9.31 -7.26 11.58
CA GLN A 5 8.18 -7.24 12.50
C GLN A 5 7.23 -6.09 12.18
N GLU A 6 7.76 -4.92 11.84
CA GLU A 6 6.93 -3.77 11.48
C GLU A 6 6.18 -4.02 10.18
N LEU A 7 6.85 -4.59 9.19
CA LEU A 7 6.23 -4.92 7.91
C LEU A 7 5.15 -5.99 8.10
N GLN A 8 5.41 -6.99 8.94
CA GLN A 8 4.43 -8.02 9.27
C GLN A 8 3.20 -7.41 9.95
N ALA A 9 3.42 -6.48 10.89
CA ALA A 9 2.31 -5.80 11.56
C ALA A 9 1.47 -4.99 10.56
N PHE A 10 2.12 -4.33 9.61
CA PHE A 10 1.44 -3.60 8.55
C PHE A 10 0.60 -4.56 7.71
N ASP A 11 1.18 -5.70 7.31
CA ASP A 11 0.48 -6.71 6.53
C ASP A 11 -0.76 -7.23 7.25
N GLU A 12 -0.65 -7.52 8.54
CA GLU A 12 -1.77 -7.97 9.35
C GLU A 12 -2.85 -6.91 9.47
N THR A 13 -2.44 -5.64 9.62
CA THR A 13 -3.38 -4.52 9.69
C THR A 13 -4.16 -4.38 8.39
N LEU A 14 -3.51 -4.55 7.24
CA LEU A 14 -4.20 -4.53 5.95
C LEU A 14 -5.24 -5.64 5.85
N LYS A 15 -4.92 -6.83 6.31
CA LYS A 15 -5.84 -7.97 6.30
C LYS A 15 -7.06 -7.71 7.19
N GLU A 16 -6.83 -7.13 8.36
CA GLU A 16 -7.92 -6.74 9.26
C GLU A 16 -8.79 -5.65 8.62
N PHE A 17 -8.18 -4.67 7.97
CA PHE A 17 -8.88 -3.60 7.29
C PHE A 17 -9.78 -4.15 6.18
N LEU A 18 -9.30 -5.14 5.43
CA LEU A 18 -10.12 -5.76 4.37
C LEU A 18 -11.34 -6.48 4.93
N LYS A 19 -11.21 -7.08 6.12
CA LYS A 19 -12.34 -7.76 6.78
C LYS A 19 -13.35 -6.78 7.35
N GLU A 20 -12.87 -5.71 7.96
CA GLU A 20 -13.72 -4.72 8.62
C GLU A 20 -13.23 -3.30 8.30
N PRO A 21 -13.52 -2.80 7.08
CA PRO A 21 -13.00 -1.50 6.66
C PRO A 21 -13.55 -0.32 7.46
N ASP A 22 -14.66 -0.52 8.18
CA ASP A 22 -15.25 0.53 9.02
C ASP A 22 -14.75 0.51 10.46
N HIS A 23 -13.87 -0.43 10.82
CA HIS A 23 -13.36 -0.54 12.18
C HIS A 23 -12.38 0.60 12.47
N PHE A 24 -12.76 1.45 13.45
CA PHE A 24 -12.04 2.69 13.73
C PHE A 24 -10.58 2.46 14.13
N LEU A 25 -10.34 1.54 15.08
CA LEU A 25 -8.98 1.28 15.57
C LEU A 25 -8.08 0.69 14.49
N THR A 26 -8.62 -0.18 13.65
CA THR A 26 -7.86 -0.74 12.52
C THR A 26 -7.49 0.35 11.53
N SER A 27 -8.40 1.27 11.26
CA SER A 27 -8.14 2.39 10.36
C SER A 27 -7.06 3.32 10.91
N LEU A 28 -7.08 3.60 12.22
CA LEU A 28 -6.01 4.39 12.86
C LEU A 28 -4.66 3.68 12.75
N ALA A 29 -4.63 2.37 13.00
CA ALA A 29 -3.40 1.60 12.89
C ALA A 29 -2.87 1.61 11.45
N LEU A 30 -3.78 1.49 10.47
CA LEU A 30 -3.40 1.51 9.07
C LEU A 30 -2.77 2.86 8.69
N VAL A 31 -3.38 3.97 9.09
CA VAL A 31 -2.83 5.30 8.82
C VAL A 31 -1.45 5.46 9.46
N ASN A 32 -1.29 4.96 10.68
CA ASN A 32 0.01 5.01 11.36
C ASN A 32 1.07 4.26 10.54
N HIS A 33 0.74 3.07 10.05
CA HIS A 33 1.66 2.30 9.20
C HIS A 33 1.96 3.01 7.87
N LEU A 34 0.93 3.57 7.25
CA LEU A 34 1.12 4.32 6.00
C LEU A 34 2.11 5.47 6.16
N GLN A 35 2.15 6.08 7.34
CA GLN A 35 3.04 7.20 7.61
C GLN A 35 4.42 6.78 8.11
N ARG A 36 4.56 5.60 8.72
CA ARG A 36 5.79 5.24 9.44
C ARG A 36 6.48 3.97 8.96
N THR A 37 5.73 3.00 8.45
CA THR A 37 6.28 1.69 8.11
C THR A 37 6.57 1.61 6.62
N PRO A 38 7.85 1.47 6.21
CA PRO A 38 8.17 1.31 4.79
C PRO A 38 7.56 0.05 4.20
N VAL A 39 7.26 0.10 2.92
CA VAL A 39 6.73 -1.03 2.15
C VAL A 39 7.74 -1.42 1.07
N LEU A 40 7.57 -2.61 0.51
CA LEU A 40 8.38 -3.07 -0.61
C LEU A 40 7.80 -2.44 -1.88
N ALA A 41 8.58 -1.59 -2.54
CA ALA A 41 8.15 -0.84 -3.70
C ALA A 41 9.28 -0.77 -4.73
N ALA A 42 8.94 -0.55 -5.98
CA ALA A 42 9.96 -0.36 -7.01
C ALA A 42 10.72 0.94 -6.74
N GLN A 43 12.02 0.92 -6.97
CA GLN A 43 12.89 2.08 -6.78
C GLN A 43 12.44 3.25 -7.64
N ASP A 44 12.12 2.97 -8.91
CA ASP A 44 11.63 3.97 -9.85
C ASP A 44 10.12 3.82 -9.99
N LEU A 45 9.46 4.85 -10.49
CA LEU A 45 8.02 4.80 -10.70
C LEU A 45 7.66 3.64 -11.62
N TYR A 46 6.83 2.74 -11.13
CA TYR A 46 6.40 1.56 -11.85
C TYR A 46 4.90 1.41 -11.67
N ALA A 47 4.17 1.31 -12.76
CA ALA A 47 2.72 1.19 -12.73
C ALA A 47 2.27 0.02 -13.60
N VAL A 48 1.18 -0.60 -13.20
CA VAL A 48 0.53 -1.65 -13.99
C VAL A 48 -0.92 -1.29 -14.20
N GLU A 49 -1.53 -1.85 -15.23
CA GLU A 49 -2.92 -1.58 -15.52
C GLU A 49 -3.82 -2.64 -14.88
N VAL A 50 -4.83 -2.18 -14.14
CA VAL A 50 -5.83 -3.04 -13.51
C VAL A 50 -7.18 -2.48 -13.90
N GLU A 51 -7.94 -3.25 -14.66
CA GLU A 51 -9.28 -2.85 -15.13
C GLU A 51 -9.30 -1.46 -15.78
N GLY A 52 -8.30 -1.19 -16.62
CA GLY A 52 -8.20 0.06 -17.35
C GLY A 52 -7.60 1.22 -16.57
N LYS A 53 -7.18 0.99 -15.33
CA LYS A 53 -6.62 2.03 -14.45
C LYS A 53 -5.16 1.71 -14.14
N LYS A 54 -4.32 2.74 -14.15
CA LYS A 54 -2.90 2.58 -13.83
C LYS A 54 -2.67 2.75 -12.34
N VAL A 55 -2.16 1.71 -11.71
CA VAL A 55 -1.90 1.69 -10.27
C VAL A 55 -0.44 1.34 -10.01
N VAL A 56 0.07 1.81 -8.87
CA VAL A 56 1.43 1.48 -8.41
C VAL A 56 1.34 0.34 -7.42
N PRO A 57 1.91 -0.83 -7.73
CA PRO A 57 1.87 -1.96 -6.79
C PRO A 57 2.95 -1.80 -5.71
N VAL A 58 2.57 -2.06 -4.46
CA VAL A 58 3.48 -2.14 -3.32
C VAL A 58 3.13 -3.37 -2.50
N PHE A 59 4.08 -3.84 -1.69
CA PHE A 59 3.89 -5.11 -0.97
C PHE A 59 4.29 -4.98 0.49
N THR A 60 3.52 -5.64 1.35
CA THR A 60 3.80 -5.70 2.79
C THR A 60 4.34 -7.06 3.21
N ASN A 61 4.59 -7.96 2.26
CA ASN A 61 5.26 -9.23 2.53
C ASN A 61 6.01 -9.70 1.29
N GLU A 62 7.07 -10.45 1.51
CA GLU A 62 7.92 -10.97 0.44
C GLU A 62 7.20 -12.00 -0.42
N GLN A 63 6.33 -12.80 0.18
CA GLN A 63 5.65 -13.87 -0.53
C GLN A 63 4.80 -13.31 -1.66
N ASP A 64 4.02 -12.26 -1.38
CA ASP A 64 3.16 -11.65 -2.39
C ASP A 64 4.01 -10.95 -3.47
N LEU A 65 5.11 -10.32 -3.08
CA LEU A 65 6.03 -9.73 -4.06
C LEU A 65 6.60 -10.79 -4.99
N GLN A 66 7.07 -11.92 -4.45
CA GLN A 66 7.63 -12.97 -5.29
C GLN A 66 6.58 -13.59 -6.20
N SER A 67 5.35 -13.75 -5.73
CA SER A 67 4.25 -14.24 -6.55
C SER A 67 3.95 -13.28 -7.70
N PHE A 68 3.95 -11.99 -7.44
CA PHE A 68 3.73 -10.97 -8.46
C PHE A 68 4.86 -10.98 -9.51
N LYS A 69 6.11 -11.06 -9.07
CA LYS A 69 7.27 -11.15 -9.96
C LYS A 69 7.24 -12.41 -10.82
N ALA A 70 6.71 -13.50 -10.27
CA ALA A 70 6.65 -14.78 -11.00
C ALA A 70 5.71 -14.70 -12.20
N THR A 71 4.65 -13.89 -12.11
CA THR A 71 3.63 -13.80 -13.15
C THR A 71 3.74 -12.53 -14.00
N GLN A 72 4.44 -11.51 -13.51
CA GLN A 72 4.56 -10.23 -14.20
C GLN A 72 6.02 -9.98 -14.59
N GLU A 73 6.32 -10.15 -15.86
CA GLU A 73 7.68 -10.02 -16.38
C GLU A 73 8.28 -8.63 -16.10
N SER A 74 7.51 -7.58 -16.31
CA SER A 74 7.98 -6.22 -16.07
C SER A 74 8.38 -5.97 -14.61
N ALA A 75 7.74 -6.68 -13.67
CA ALA A 75 8.07 -6.57 -12.25
C ALA A 75 9.45 -7.15 -11.94
N ARG A 76 9.87 -8.20 -12.67
CA ARG A 76 11.18 -8.80 -12.47
C ARG A 76 12.32 -7.88 -12.91
N GLU A 77 12.02 -6.93 -13.78
CA GLU A 77 13.01 -5.97 -14.27
C GLU A 77 13.20 -4.79 -13.32
N GLN A 78 12.31 -4.66 -12.31
CA GLN A 78 12.38 -3.57 -11.34
C GLN A 78 13.29 -3.92 -10.17
N ILE A 79 13.88 -2.88 -9.57
CA ILE A 79 14.61 -2.99 -8.32
C ILE A 79 13.62 -2.70 -7.20
N TRP A 80 13.38 -3.67 -6.32
CA TRP A 80 12.42 -3.55 -5.22
C TRP A 80 13.15 -3.22 -3.93
N ILE A 81 12.75 -2.13 -3.28
CA ILE A 81 13.39 -1.62 -2.08
C ILE A 81 12.32 -1.20 -1.06
N GLU A 82 12.75 -0.91 0.16
CA GLU A 82 11.86 -0.35 1.17
C GLU A 82 11.68 1.15 0.90
N ARG A 83 10.43 1.57 0.78
CA ARG A 83 10.07 2.97 0.56
C ARG A 83 8.86 3.33 1.42
N SER A 84 8.80 4.58 1.87
CA SER A 84 7.63 5.11 2.56
C SER A 84 6.42 5.11 1.62
N SER A 85 5.27 4.69 2.14
CA SER A 85 4.01 4.73 1.38
C SER A 85 3.68 6.17 0.93
N LEU A 86 3.97 7.16 1.77
CA LEU A 86 3.71 8.56 1.44
C LEU A 86 4.60 9.04 0.31
N ASP A 87 5.85 8.58 0.27
CA ASP A 87 6.77 8.91 -0.81
C ASP A 87 6.27 8.35 -2.14
N VAL A 88 5.85 7.08 -2.14
CA VAL A 88 5.28 6.45 -3.32
C VAL A 88 3.99 7.18 -3.75
N LEU A 89 3.13 7.51 -2.78
CA LEU A 89 1.89 8.24 -3.06
C LEU A 89 2.15 9.60 -3.70
N THR A 90 3.14 10.34 -3.18
CA THR A 90 3.53 11.63 -3.75
C THR A 90 3.94 11.48 -5.21
N GLN A 91 4.74 10.47 -5.50
CA GLN A 91 5.23 10.21 -6.84
C GLN A 91 4.08 9.87 -7.80
N LEU A 92 3.18 9.00 -7.38
CA LEU A 92 2.06 8.61 -8.24
C LEU A 92 1.07 9.75 -8.49
N VAL A 93 0.88 10.63 -7.50
CA VAL A 93 0.02 11.81 -7.66
C VAL A 93 0.64 12.76 -8.68
N GLN A 94 1.93 12.99 -8.60
CA GLN A 94 2.63 13.84 -9.57
C GLN A 94 2.56 13.28 -11.00
N ALA A 95 2.53 11.97 -11.12
CA ALA A 95 2.42 11.28 -12.41
C ALA A 95 0.97 11.11 -12.87
N GLU A 96 0.00 11.56 -12.08
CA GLU A 96 -1.43 11.49 -12.38
C GLU A 96 -1.92 10.05 -12.57
N LEU A 97 -1.37 9.11 -11.79
CA LEU A 97 -1.80 7.73 -11.80
C LEU A 97 -3.03 7.55 -10.91
N PHE A 98 -3.78 6.47 -11.14
CA PHE A 98 -5.05 6.25 -10.45
C PHE A 98 -4.87 6.04 -8.95
N GLY A 99 -3.96 5.17 -8.55
CA GLY A 99 -3.86 4.86 -7.14
C GLY A 99 -2.77 3.86 -6.78
N LEU A 100 -2.85 3.40 -5.53
CA LEU A 100 -1.87 2.53 -4.89
C LEU A 100 -2.53 1.18 -4.60
N ALA A 101 -1.87 0.09 -4.99
CA ALA A 101 -2.39 -1.25 -4.78
C ALA A 101 -1.45 -2.02 -3.85
N PHE A 102 -1.96 -2.44 -2.70
CA PHE A 102 -1.20 -3.25 -1.74
C PHE A 102 -1.43 -4.73 -2.02
N ASN A 103 -0.35 -5.48 -2.20
CA ASN A 103 -0.37 -6.93 -2.36
C ASN A 103 -1.19 -7.39 -3.56
N LEU A 104 -0.98 -6.72 -4.67
CA LEU A 104 -1.67 -7.01 -5.93
C LEU A 104 -1.31 -8.40 -6.45
N LYS A 105 -2.30 -9.13 -6.93
CA LYS A 105 -2.11 -10.43 -7.58
C LYS A 105 -2.47 -10.34 -9.05
N GLU A 106 -1.61 -10.86 -9.90
CA GLU A 106 -1.77 -10.81 -11.35
C GLU A 106 -2.92 -11.66 -11.85
N ASP A 107 -3.28 -12.71 -11.13
CA ASP A 107 -4.33 -13.64 -11.56
C ASP A 107 -5.75 -13.09 -11.42
N GLY A 108 -5.90 -11.85 -10.97
CA GLY A 108 -7.20 -11.22 -10.81
C GLY A 108 -7.90 -11.55 -9.50
N ASP A 109 -7.25 -12.29 -8.63
CA ASP A 109 -7.79 -12.57 -7.30
C ASP A 109 -7.42 -11.40 -6.36
N PHE A 110 -8.37 -10.49 -6.19
CA PHE A 110 -8.14 -9.29 -5.36
C PHE A 110 -8.60 -9.46 -3.91
N SER A 111 -8.85 -10.70 -3.47
CA SER A 111 -9.37 -10.94 -2.11
C SER A 111 -8.43 -10.44 -1.01
N ASN A 112 -7.11 -10.42 -1.27
CA ASN A 112 -6.11 -9.92 -0.33
C ASN A 112 -5.47 -8.61 -0.79
N THR A 113 -6.01 -7.98 -1.82
CA THR A 113 -5.48 -6.74 -2.38
C THR A 113 -6.24 -5.56 -1.82
N THR A 114 -5.51 -4.57 -1.31
CA THR A 114 -6.10 -3.30 -0.89
C THR A 114 -5.75 -2.24 -1.93
N LEU A 115 -6.77 -1.72 -2.60
CA LEU A 115 -6.60 -0.71 -3.64
C LEU A 115 -7.19 0.61 -3.17
N PHE A 116 -6.37 1.65 -3.19
CA PHE A 116 -6.82 3.01 -2.89
C PHE A 116 -6.63 3.90 -4.10
N ALA A 117 -7.70 4.56 -4.54
CA ALA A 117 -7.54 5.70 -5.43
C ALA A 117 -6.75 6.78 -4.69
N SER A 118 -5.89 7.52 -5.39
CA SER A 118 -5.01 8.50 -4.75
C SER A 118 -5.78 9.53 -3.93
N SER A 119 -6.90 10.05 -4.45
CA SER A 119 -7.71 11.04 -3.74
C SER A 119 -8.35 10.45 -2.49
N GLU A 120 -8.83 9.21 -2.58
CA GLU A 120 -9.42 8.52 -1.43
C GLU A 120 -8.38 8.28 -0.33
N LEU A 121 -7.18 7.87 -0.73
CA LEU A 121 -6.12 7.59 0.23
C LEU A 121 -5.68 8.88 0.95
N ILE A 122 -5.54 9.97 0.22
CA ILE A 122 -5.21 11.27 0.80
C ILE A 122 -6.26 11.69 1.82
N GLN A 123 -7.54 11.58 1.48
CA GLN A 123 -8.64 11.93 2.38
C GLN A 123 -8.65 11.04 3.61
N PHE A 124 -8.41 9.74 3.42
CA PHE A 124 -8.36 8.76 4.51
C PHE A 124 -7.26 9.11 5.51
N ILE A 125 -6.05 9.38 4.99
CA ILE A 125 -4.90 9.74 5.83
C ILE A 125 -5.18 11.04 6.58
N ASN A 126 -5.69 12.05 5.89
CA ASN A 126 -5.96 13.36 6.50
C ASN A 126 -7.02 13.26 7.60
N TYR A 127 -8.09 12.54 7.33
CA TYR A 127 -9.17 12.36 8.30
C TYR A 127 -8.65 11.74 9.61
N PHE A 128 -7.93 10.63 9.51
CA PHE A 128 -7.47 9.92 10.70
C PHE A 128 -6.30 10.62 11.38
N THR A 129 -5.48 11.34 10.62
CA THR A 129 -4.41 12.16 11.21
C THR A 129 -5.01 13.28 12.06
N GLN A 130 -6.03 13.97 11.56
CA GLN A 130 -6.72 15.01 12.33
C GLN A 130 -7.40 14.43 13.56
N THR A 131 -8.03 13.27 13.42
CA THR A 131 -8.68 12.59 14.55
C THR A 131 -7.67 12.28 15.64
N LEU A 132 -6.50 11.73 15.27
CA LEU A 132 -5.43 11.44 16.22
C LEU A 132 -4.94 12.71 16.91
N ASN A 133 -4.72 13.77 16.16
CA ASN A 133 -4.27 15.04 16.71
C ASN A 133 -5.29 15.60 17.71
N ASN A 134 -6.56 15.49 17.40
CA ASN A 134 -7.62 15.94 18.30
C ASN A 134 -7.68 15.13 19.59
N LEU A 135 -7.42 13.83 19.51
CA LEU A 135 -7.41 12.95 20.68
C LEU A 135 -6.18 13.18 21.57
N LEU A 136 -5.04 13.52 20.97
CA LEU A 136 -3.77 13.67 21.67
C LEU A 136 -3.49 15.12 22.08
N GLY A 137 -4.14 16.04 21.45
CA GLY A 137 -3.88 17.44 21.66
C GLY A 137 -5.01 18.20 22.23
#